data_cc84675811caaa2405bcc070aad9c9ba
#
_entry.id   cc84675811caaa2405bcc070aad9c9ba
#
_cell.length_a   1.000
_cell.length_b   1.000
_cell.length_c   1.000
_cell.angle_alpha   90.00
_cell.angle_beta   90.00
_cell.angle_gamma   90.00
#
_symmetry.space_group_name_H-M   'P 1'
#
loop_
_entity.id
_entity.type
_entity.pdbx_description
1 polymer ?
#
loop_
_entity_poly.entity_id
_entity_poly.type
_entity_poly.pdbx_seq_one_letter_code
_entity_poly.pdbx_strand_id
1 'polypeptide(L)'
;GNRFTYFASSKFTAALAAGTQASFTLLTGDPPDNAGTANIKASSGSAGNIASDLPAVVVSHGSRGAGAWQPNGTQLAGTAGDESENADADLTFIAGQPSNNFDDLLTWVVPSILKSKMVAAGRLP
;
A
#
# COMPACT_ATOMS: atom_id res chain seq x y z
N GLY A 1 17.74 -7.33 -10.66
CA GLY A 1 16.43 -7.71 -10.10
C GLY A 1 15.42 -6.58 -10.26
N ASN A 2 14.15 -6.92 -10.22
CA ASN A 2 13.06 -5.95 -10.27
C ASN A 2 12.96 -5.17 -8.96
N ARG A 3 12.48 -3.94 -9.05
CA ARG A 3 12.22 -3.10 -7.88
C ARG A 3 10.87 -3.46 -7.26
N PHE A 4 10.76 -3.30 -5.95
CA PHE A 4 9.46 -3.30 -5.28
C PHE A 4 8.67 -2.06 -5.68
N THR A 5 7.35 -2.20 -5.81
CA THR A 5 6.43 -1.07 -5.83
C THR A 5 6.09 -0.70 -4.39
N TYR A 6 6.03 0.60 -4.14
CA TYR A 6 5.79 1.14 -2.81
C TYR A 6 4.74 2.23 -2.88
N PHE A 7 3.68 2.07 -2.12
CA PHE A 7 2.66 3.08 -1.87
C PHE A 7 2.78 3.63 -0.46
N ALA A 8 2.68 4.95 -0.31
CA ALA A 8 2.50 5.59 0.99
C ALA A 8 1.48 6.72 0.87
N SER A 9 0.47 6.70 1.73
CA SER A 9 -0.54 7.74 1.77
C SER A 9 0.04 9.07 2.22
N SER A 10 -0.26 10.15 1.46
CA SER A 10 0.17 11.50 1.80
C SER A 10 -0.35 11.98 3.17
N LYS A 11 -1.44 11.42 3.67
CA LYS A 11 -1.97 11.71 5.01
C LYS A 11 -1.00 11.34 6.13
N PHE A 12 -0.19 10.30 5.92
CA PHE A 12 0.76 9.79 6.90
C PHE A 12 2.21 10.22 6.63
N THR A 13 2.48 10.79 5.46
CA THR A 13 3.84 11.16 5.02
C THR A 13 4.01 12.66 4.76
N ALA A 14 3.07 13.49 5.18
CA ALA A 14 3.18 14.93 5.09
C ALA A 14 4.39 15.45 5.90
N ALA A 15 5.00 16.54 5.43
CA ALA A 15 6.10 17.15 6.13
C ALA A 15 5.68 17.60 7.55
N LEU A 16 6.57 17.41 8.52
CA LEU A 16 6.34 17.88 9.89
C LEU A 16 6.33 19.41 9.93
N ALA A 17 5.28 19.98 10.52
CA ALA A 17 5.27 21.38 10.86
C ALA A 17 6.24 21.63 12.02
N ALA A 18 6.84 22.84 12.07
CA ALA A 18 7.75 23.21 13.14
C ALA A 18 7.07 23.10 14.51
N GLY A 19 7.73 22.43 15.45
CA GLY A 19 7.21 22.21 16.80
C GLY A 19 6.25 21.04 16.96
N THR A 20 5.95 20.30 15.89
CA THR A 20 5.12 19.08 15.95
C THR A 20 5.97 17.83 15.98
N GLN A 21 5.44 16.75 16.56
CA GLN A 21 6.12 15.46 16.67
C GLN A 21 5.63 14.43 15.65
N ALA A 22 4.46 14.68 15.04
CA ALA A 22 3.89 13.88 13.98
C ALA A 22 3.14 14.76 13.00
N SER A 23 3.05 14.33 11.75
CA SER A 23 2.27 14.99 10.69
C SER A 23 0.81 14.53 10.66
N PHE A 24 0.42 13.61 11.52
CA PHE A 24 -0.92 13.04 11.59
C PHE A 24 -1.36 12.81 13.04
N THR A 25 -2.62 12.48 13.23
CA THR A 25 -3.26 12.27 14.53
C THR A 25 -3.79 10.84 14.67
N LEU A 26 -4.33 10.48 15.83
CA LEU A 26 -4.99 9.19 16.04
C LEU A 26 -6.23 8.99 15.15
N LEU A 27 -6.86 10.06 14.67
CA LEU A 27 -8.04 10.00 13.80
C LEU A 27 -7.69 10.00 12.31
N THR A 28 -6.46 10.33 11.95
CA THR A 28 -6.03 10.36 10.55
C THR A 28 -6.17 8.99 9.91
N GLY A 29 -6.76 8.95 8.72
CA GLY A 29 -6.99 7.73 7.96
C GLY A 29 -8.20 6.92 8.40
N ASP A 30 -8.85 7.27 9.52
CA ASP A 30 -10.12 6.65 9.90
C ASP A 30 -11.28 7.34 9.17
N PRO A 31 -12.37 6.63 8.82
CA PRO A 31 -13.54 7.27 8.21
C PRO A 31 -14.12 8.39 9.09
N PRO A 32 -14.50 9.54 8.52
CA PRO A 32 -14.53 9.86 7.07
C PRO A 32 -13.21 10.40 6.50
N ASP A 33 -12.13 10.46 7.26
CA ASP A 33 -10.85 11.04 6.84
C ASP A 33 -9.91 10.01 6.18
N ASN A 34 -10.45 9.03 5.47
CA ASN A 34 -9.69 7.94 4.86
C ASN A 34 -9.41 8.09 3.36
N ALA A 35 -9.77 9.20 2.74
CA ALA A 35 -9.47 9.46 1.34
C ALA A 35 -7.95 9.44 1.07
N GLY A 36 -7.50 8.74 0.04
CA GLY A 36 -6.07 8.62 -0.30
C GLY A 36 -5.31 7.58 0.52
N THR A 37 -6.00 6.72 1.26
CA THR A 37 -5.46 5.49 1.86
C THR A 37 -5.68 4.30 0.94
N ALA A 38 -4.91 3.23 1.10
CA ALA A 38 -5.02 2.04 0.25
C ALA A 38 -5.96 0.99 0.84
N ASN A 39 -6.47 0.13 -0.05
CA ASN A 39 -7.29 -1.03 0.28
C ASN A 39 -6.70 -2.29 -0.36
N ILE A 40 -6.83 -3.42 0.34
CA ILE A 40 -6.41 -4.73 -0.16
C ILE A 40 -7.65 -5.58 -0.39
N LYS A 41 -7.72 -6.22 -1.56
CA LYS A 41 -8.76 -7.20 -1.92
C LYS A 41 -8.14 -8.57 -2.20
N ALA A 42 -8.97 -9.62 -2.14
CA ALA A 42 -8.54 -10.96 -2.52
C ALA A 42 -8.44 -11.14 -4.04
N SER A 43 -9.24 -10.39 -4.80
CA SER A 43 -9.25 -10.34 -6.28
C SER A 43 -9.95 -9.05 -6.71
N SER A 44 -9.76 -8.64 -7.95
CA SER A 44 -10.46 -7.48 -8.54
C SER A 44 -11.99 -7.64 -8.53
N GLY A 45 -12.50 -8.88 -8.61
CA GLY A 45 -13.93 -9.20 -8.52
C GLY A 45 -14.49 -9.26 -7.09
N SER A 46 -13.67 -9.13 -6.06
CA SER A 46 -14.14 -9.20 -4.67
C SER A 46 -14.91 -7.95 -4.26
N ALA A 47 -16.09 -8.14 -3.65
CA ALA A 47 -16.91 -7.04 -3.17
C ALA A 47 -16.33 -6.36 -1.90
N GLY A 48 -15.65 -7.13 -1.04
CA GLY A 48 -15.08 -6.66 0.22
C GLY A 48 -13.57 -6.54 0.21
N ASN A 49 -13.04 -5.79 1.16
CA ASN A 49 -11.62 -5.63 1.39
C ASN A 49 -11.12 -6.63 2.44
N ILE A 50 -9.91 -7.16 2.24
CA ILE A 50 -9.14 -7.90 3.27
C ILE A 50 -8.63 -6.91 4.32
N ALA A 51 -8.16 -5.75 3.87
CA ALA A 51 -7.69 -4.66 4.71
C ALA A 51 -8.05 -3.32 4.06
N SER A 52 -8.31 -2.31 4.89
CA SER A 52 -8.74 -0.98 4.45
C SER A 52 -7.97 0.12 5.19
N ASP A 53 -8.05 1.32 4.63
CA ASP A 53 -7.53 2.54 5.24
C ASP A 53 -6.01 2.51 5.50
N LEU A 54 -5.28 1.80 4.64
CA LEU A 54 -3.87 1.49 4.86
C LEU A 54 -2.96 2.69 4.58
N PRO A 55 -2.04 3.01 5.53
CA PRO A 55 -1.03 4.05 5.34
C PRO A 55 0.00 3.74 4.26
N ALA A 56 0.37 2.48 4.12
CA ALA A 56 1.42 2.06 3.18
C ALA A 56 1.24 0.59 2.77
N VAL A 57 1.63 0.31 1.52
CA VAL A 57 1.66 -1.02 0.91
C VAL A 57 2.99 -1.19 0.17
N VAL A 58 3.56 -2.38 0.24
CA VAL A 58 4.74 -2.77 -0.56
C VAL A 58 4.38 -4.00 -1.37
N VAL A 59 4.65 -3.95 -2.66
CA VAL A 59 4.38 -5.02 -3.62
C VAL A 59 5.70 -5.57 -4.16
N SER A 60 5.87 -6.88 -4.07
CA SER A 60 6.85 -7.64 -4.84
C SER A 60 6.13 -8.28 -6.02
N HIS A 61 6.55 -7.96 -7.23
CA HIS A 61 5.93 -8.45 -8.47
C HIS A 61 6.37 -9.88 -8.84
N GLY A 62 6.68 -10.70 -7.85
CA GLY A 62 6.96 -12.12 -8.01
C GLY A 62 8.12 -12.44 -8.96
N SER A 63 8.19 -13.69 -9.38
CA SER A 63 9.25 -14.18 -10.26
C SER A 63 9.07 -13.75 -11.71
N ARG A 64 7.84 -13.51 -12.15
CA ARG A 64 7.53 -13.03 -13.50
C ARG A 64 7.77 -11.55 -13.64
N GLY A 65 7.64 -10.79 -12.55
CA GLY A 65 7.90 -9.36 -12.51
C GLY A 65 6.95 -8.52 -13.36
N ALA A 66 5.76 -9.01 -13.68
CA ALA A 66 4.79 -8.27 -14.48
C ALA A 66 4.44 -6.93 -13.80
N GLY A 67 4.53 -5.82 -14.53
CA GLY A 67 4.32 -4.49 -13.98
C GLY A 67 5.45 -3.92 -13.12
N ALA A 68 6.50 -4.69 -12.84
CA ALA A 68 7.62 -4.23 -12.01
C ALA A 68 8.48 -3.19 -12.71
N TRP A 69 9.04 -2.27 -11.94
CA TRP A 69 10.07 -1.36 -12.41
C TRP A 69 11.44 -2.01 -12.39
N GLN A 70 12.19 -1.85 -13.46
CA GLN A 70 13.58 -2.30 -13.58
C GLN A 70 14.56 -1.23 -13.08
N PRO A 71 15.82 -1.60 -12.76
CA PRO A 71 16.83 -0.64 -12.34
C PRO A 71 17.11 0.48 -13.36
N ASN A 72 16.91 0.21 -14.66
CA ASN A 72 17.07 1.18 -15.74
C ASN A 72 15.92 2.19 -15.87
N GLY A 73 14.88 2.09 -15.02
CA GLY A 73 13.72 2.98 -15.05
C GLY A 73 12.62 2.58 -16.04
N THR A 74 12.70 1.40 -16.65
CA THR A 74 11.64 0.87 -17.52
C THR A 74 10.69 0.01 -16.71
N GLN A 75 9.39 0.17 -16.90
CA GLN A 75 8.38 -0.71 -16.33
C GLN A 75 8.14 -1.89 -17.28
N LEU A 76 8.17 -3.10 -16.74
CA LEU A 76 7.79 -4.31 -17.47
C LEU A 76 6.30 -4.28 -17.77
N ALA A 77 5.91 -4.82 -18.94
CA ALA A 77 4.51 -4.94 -19.28
C ALA A 77 3.76 -5.73 -18.20
N GLY A 78 2.66 -5.17 -17.72
CA GLY A 78 1.73 -5.86 -16.83
C GLY A 78 0.93 -6.90 -17.60
N THR A 79 0.49 -7.94 -16.91
CA THR A 79 -0.56 -8.82 -17.40
C THR A 79 -1.92 -8.20 -17.17
N ALA A 80 -2.97 -8.76 -17.77
CA ALA A 80 -4.35 -8.35 -17.49
C ALA A 80 -4.82 -8.92 -16.13
N GLY A 81 -5.86 -8.34 -15.54
CA GLY A 81 -6.51 -8.84 -14.35
C GLY A 81 -5.82 -8.44 -13.05
N ASP A 82 -5.84 -9.32 -12.05
CA ASP A 82 -5.43 -9.02 -10.68
C ASP A 82 -3.96 -8.55 -10.55
N GLU A 83 -3.07 -9.03 -11.40
CA GLU A 83 -1.67 -8.63 -11.41
C GLU A 83 -1.45 -7.21 -11.96
N SER A 84 -2.28 -6.79 -12.93
CA SER A 84 -2.21 -5.42 -13.46
C SER A 84 -2.70 -4.37 -12.46
N GLU A 85 -3.62 -4.74 -11.57
CA GLU A 85 -4.13 -3.88 -10.48
C GLU A 85 -3.01 -3.47 -9.52
N ASN A 86 -2.05 -4.35 -9.26
CA ASN A 86 -0.89 -4.06 -8.40
C ASN A 86 0.17 -3.16 -9.06
N ALA A 87 -0.01 -2.83 -10.35
CA ALA A 87 0.95 -2.08 -11.14
C ALA A 87 0.41 -0.76 -11.69
N ASP A 88 -0.86 -0.42 -11.49
CA ASP A 88 -1.54 0.71 -12.13
C ASP A 88 -1.50 2.03 -11.34
N ALA A 89 -0.86 2.02 -10.17
CA ALA A 89 -0.63 3.18 -9.33
C ALA A 89 -1.92 3.81 -8.73
N ASP A 90 -2.95 3.01 -8.53
CA ASP A 90 -4.15 3.44 -7.82
C ASP A 90 -4.12 3.12 -6.31
N LEU A 91 -5.25 3.09 -5.63
CA LEU A 91 -5.37 2.84 -4.18
C LEU A 91 -5.87 1.43 -3.85
N THR A 92 -6.07 0.57 -4.84
CA THR A 92 -6.54 -0.80 -4.69
C THR A 92 -5.44 -1.77 -5.04
N PHE A 93 -5.17 -2.70 -4.14
CA PHE A 93 -4.16 -3.74 -4.34
C PHE A 93 -4.77 -5.11 -4.14
N ILE A 94 -4.24 -6.12 -4.83
CA ILE A 94 -4.72 -7.49 -4.76
C ILE A 94 -3.71 -8.37 -4.05
N ALA A 95 -4.13 -9.00 -2.94
CA ALA A 95 -3.40 -10.05 -2.24
C ALA A 95 -4.06 -11.41 -2.55
N GLY A 96 -3.92 -11.84 -3.79
CA GLY A 96 -4.48 -13.08 -4.30
C GLY A 96 -3.65 -14.31 -3.91
N GLN A 97 -4.22 -15.50 -4.18
CA GLN A 97 -3.50 -16.74 -4.08
C GLN A 97 -2.55 -16.91 -5.28
N PRO A 98 -1.31 -17.37 -5.07
CA PRO A 98 -0.41 -17.66 -6.18
C PRO A 98 -1.02 -18.62 -7.20
N SER A 99 -0.86 -18.31 -8.47
CA SER A 99 -1.38 -19.08 -9.60
C SER A 99 -0.47 -18.91 -10.81
N ASN A 100 -0.81 -19.55 -11.94
CA ASN A 100 -0.09 -19.35 -13.19
C ASN A 100 -0.17 -17.92 -13.72
N ASN A 101 -1.15 -17.14 -13.27
CA ASN A 101 -1.42 -15.77 -13.73
C ASN A 101 -1.30 -14.72 -12.61
N PHE A 102 -0.87 -15.12 -11.41
CA PHE A 102 -0.70 -14.23 -10.28
C PHE A 102 0.42 -14.73 -9.36
N ASP A 103 1.49 -13.97 -9.20
CA ASP A 103 2.62 -14.29 -8.31
C ASP A 103 3.09 -13.11 -7.46
N ASP A 104 2.30 -12.02 -7.42
CA ASP A 104 2.59 -10.87 -6.59
C ASP A 104 2.46 -11.19 -5.10
N LEU A 105 3.38 -10.64 -4.33
CA LEU A 105 3.37 -10.73 -2.86
C LEU A 105 3.27 -9.33 -2.27
N LEU A 106 2.32 -9.16 -1.36
CA LEU A 106 2.06 -7.89 -0.70
C LEU A 106 2.37 -7.94 0.79
N THR A 107 2.86 -6.82 1.29
CA THR A 107 2.85 -6.52 2.72
C THR A 107 2.36 -5.08 2.94
N TRP A 108 1.76 -4.81 4.08
CA TRP A 108 1.17 -3.50 4.36
C TRP A 108 1.28 -3.12 5.82
N VAL A 109 1.15 -1.83 6.08
CA VAL A 109 1.10 -1.28 7.42
C VAL A 109 -0.35 -1.16 7.85
N VAL A 110 -0.69 -1.72 9.01
CA VAL A 110 -2.03 -1.59 9.61
C VAL A 110 -2.11 -0.28 10.38
N PRO A 111 -3.14 0.58 10.16
CA PRO A 111 -3.22 1.90 10.80
C PRO A 111 -3.13 1.85 12.31
N SER A 112 -3.85 0.94 12.95
CA SER A 112 -3.85 0.78 14.40
C SER A 112 -2.47 0.41 14.97
N ILE A 113 -1.71 -0.42 14.25
CA ILE A 113 -0.35 -0.80 14.64
C ILE A 113 0.59 0.41 14.51
N LEU A 114 0.51 1.16 13.42
CA LEU A 114 1.31 2.38 13.24
C LEU A 114 1.03 3.39 14.36
N LYS A 115 -0.24 3.71 14.59
CA LYS A 115 -0.68 4.65 15.63
C LYS A 115 -0.22 4.22 17.03
N SER A 116 -0.38 2.93 17.36
CA SER A 116 0.08 2.37 18.63
C SER A 116 1.60 2.51 18.81
N LYS A 117 2.38 2.23 17.77
CA LYS A 117 3.85 2.41 17.80
C LYS A 117 4.24 3.88 17.97
N MET A 118 3.52 4.80 17.33
CA MET A 118 3.76 6.24 17.45
C MET A 118 3.43 6.76 18.85
N VAL A 119 2.35 6.28 19.47
CA VAL A 119 1.99 6.60 20.88
C VAL A 119 3.09 6.08 21.82
N ALA A 120 3.50 4.83 21.66
CA ALA A 120 4.55 4.21 22.47
C ALA A 120 5.90 4.95 22.34
N ALA A 121 6.17 5.53 21.16
CA ALA A 121 7.36 6.35 20.90
C ALA A 121 7.22 7.81 21.38
N GLY A 122 6.08 8.19 21.99
CA GLY A 122 5.81 9.57 22.43
C GLY A 122 5.65 10.56 21.30
N ARG A 123 5.26 10.12 20.09
CA ARG A 123 5.09 10.95 18.90
C ARG A 123 3.62 11.32 18.63
N LEU A 124 2.70 10.56 19.17
CA LEU A 124 1.27 10.88 19.19
C LEU A 124 0.77 10.94 20.63
N PRO A 125 -0.18 11.85 20.91
CA PRO A 125 -0.81 11.95 22.21
C PRO A 125 -1.69 10.75 22.55
#